data_28d1763ac71a046c957a138ca3817a0d
#
_entry.id   28d1763ac71a046c957a138ca3817a0d
#
_cell.length_a   1.000
_cell.length_b   1.000
_cell.length_c   1.000
_cell.angle_alpha   90.00
_cell.angle_beta   90.00
_cell.angle_gamma   90.00
#
_symmetry.space_group_name_H-M   'P 1'
#
loop_
_entity.id
_entity.type
_entity.pdbx_description
1 polymer ?
#
loop_
_entity_poly.entity_id
_entity_poly.type
_entity_poly.pdbx_seq_one_letter_code
_entity_poly.pdbx_strand_id
1 'polypeptide(L)' 'MALVPIPFTPSRNIAAIQYDADEQLLVVEFRSGAVYRYLGVPGDVADGFGQALSSGKYLELYVTNQFIYEKIG' A
#
# COMPACT_ATOMS: atom_id res chain seq x y z
N MET A 1 -2.27 -6.27 15.06
CA MET A 1 -2.94 -5.03 15.34
C MET A 1 -2.05 -3.81 15.24
N ALA A 2 -1.01 -3.84 14.44
CA ALA A 2 -0.11 -2.73 14.29
C ALA A 2 0.27 -2.57 12.83
N LEU A 3 0.36 -1.32 12.40
CA LEU A 3 0.89 -1.00 11.09
C LEU A 3 2.40 -1.15 11.12
N VAL A 4 2.92 -1.94 10.20
CA VAL A 4 4.35 -2.22 10.09
C VAL A 4 4.81 -1.75 8.72
N PRO A 5 5.90 -0.99 8.64
CA PRO A 5 6.45 -0.60 7.33
C PRO A 5 6.80 -1.83 6.51
N ILE A 6 6.45 -1.80 5.23
CA ILE A 6 6.81 -2.89 4.32
C ILE A 6 7.74 -2.38 3.24
N PRO A 7 8.66 -3.23 2.75
CA PRO A 7 9.58 -2.82 1.69
C PRO A 7 8.82 -2.59 0.38
N PHE A 8 9.27 -1.59 -0.35
CA PHE A 8 8.75 -1.32 -1.69
C PHE A 8 9.84 -0.67 -2.52
N THR A 9 9.73 -0.83 -3.84
CA THR A 9 10.66 -0.19 -4.76
C THR A 9 10.48 1.32 -4.70
N PRO A 10 11.55 2.11 -4.54
CA PRO A 10 11.43 3.56 -4.46
C PRO A 10 10.60 4.13 -5.61
N SER A 11 9.75 5.08 -5.29
CA SER A 11 8.80 5.66 -6.21
C SER A 11 8.78 7.18 -6.09
N ARG A 12 8.49 7.86 -7.18
CA ARG A 12 8.33 9.31 -7.18
C ARG A 12 7.11 9.75 -6.38
N ASN A 13 6.10 8.90 -6.31
CA ASN A 13 4.80 9.27 -5.76
C ASN A 13 4.56 8.72 -4.36
N ILE A 14 5.18 7.60 -4.02
CA ILE A 14 4.92 6.90 -2.77
C ILE A 14 6.03 7.21 -1.78
N ALA A 15 5.65 7.73 -0.60
CA ALA A 15 6.58 8.04 0.46
C ALA A 15 6.73 6.89 1.46
N ALA A 16 5.64 6.19 1.76
CA ALA A 16 5.66 5.11 2.75
C ALA A 16 4.51 4.15 2.50
N ILE A 17 4.73 2.89 2.84
CA ILE A 17 3.69 1.85 2.81
C ILE A 17 3.76 1.08 4.11
N GLN A 18 2.61 0.93 4.77
CA GLN A 18 2.50 0.18 6.01
C GLN A 18 1.37 -0.83 5.88
N TYR A 19 1.49 -1.94 6.61
CA TYR A 19 0.51 -3.01 6.54
C TYR A 19 0.21 -3.57 7.92
N ASP A 20 -1.07 -3.82 8.19
CA ASP A 20 -1.53 -4.52 9.39
C ASP A 20 -2.09 -5.87 8.93
N ALA A 21 -1.35 -6.93 9.23
CA ALA A 21 -1.72 -8.28 8.79
C ALA A 21 -2.99 -8.78 9.46
N ASP A 22 -3.23 -8.39 10.70
CA ASP A 22 -4.42 -8.83 11.43
C ASP A 22 -5.69 -8.25 10.85
N GLU A 23 -5.64 -6.97 10.48
CA GLU A 23 -6.78 -6.26 9.91
C GLU A 23 -6.82 -6.31 8.39
N GLN A 24 -5.77 -6.84 7.76
CA GLN A 24 -5.58 -6.79 6.31
C GLN A 24 -5.71 -5.37 5.77
N LEU A 25 -5.13 -4.43 6.50
CA LEU A 25 -5.21 -3.01 6.22
C LEU A 25 -3.88 -2.53 5.64
N LEU A 26 -3.92 -1.99 4.44
CA LEU A 26 -2.75 -1.41 3.79
C LEU A 26 -2.90 0.10 3.81
N VAL A 27 -1.87 0.80 4.27
CA VAL A 27 -1.86 2.26 4.31
C VAL A 27 -0.73 2.76 3.43
N VAL A 28 -1.06 3.64 2.49
CA VAL A 28 -0.09 4.23 1.57
C VAL A 28 -0.08 5.74 1.78
N GLU A 29 1.11 6.26 2.06
CA GLU A 29 1.33 7.69 2.14
C GLU A 29 2.03 8.13 0.85
N PHE A 30 1.46 9.12 0.18
CA PHE A 30 2.04 9.68 -1.03
C PHE A 30 2.90 10.89 -0.70
N ARG A 31 3.86 11.19 -1.56
CA ARG A 31 4.75 12.34 -1.36
C ARG A 31 4.01 13.68 -1.38
N SER A 32 2.83 13.70 -1.97
CA SER A 32 1.96 14.88 -1.94
C SER A 32 1.38 15.17 -0.55
N GLY A 33 1.49 14.22 0.38
CA GLY A 33 0.90 14.29 1.70
C GLY A 33 -0.42 13.55 1.82
N ALA A 34 -0.99 13.08 0.71
CA ALA A 34 -2.22 12.30 0.75
C ALA A 34 -1.96 10.94 1.36
N VAL A 35 -2.89 10.47 2.20
CA VAL A 35 -2.80 9.15 2.83
C VAL A 35 -4.08 8.39 2.52
N TYR A 36 -3.94 7.16 2.03
CA TYR A 36 -5.05 6.28 1.70
C TYR A 36 -4.93 4.98 2.47
N ARG A 37 -6.07 4.41 2.83
CA ARG A 37 -6.10 3.06 3.37
C ARG A 37 -6.93 2.16 2.48
N TYR A 38 -6.46 0.92 2.32
CA TYR A 38 -7.07 -0.10 1.47
C TYR A 38 -7.48 -1.27 2.35
N LEU A 39 -8.72 -1.73 2.19
CA LEU A 39 -9.33 -2.70 3.09
C LEU A 39 -9.33 -4.10 2.48
N GLY A 40 -9.10 -5.11 3.32
CA GLY A 40 -9.16 -6.50 2.90
C GLY A 40 -8.00 -6.95 2.04
N VAL A 41 -6.84 -6.32 2.16
CA VAL A 41 -5.66 -6.64 1.35
C VAL A 41 -4.95 -7.85 1.94
N PRO A 42 -4.83 -8.97 1.19
CA PRO A 42 -4.10 -10.14 1.68
C PRO A 42 -2.60 -9.86 1.83
N GLY A 43 -1.95 -10.63 2.71
CA GLY A 43 -0.52 -10.45 2.97
C GLY A 43 0.37 -10.66 1.75
N ASP A 44 0.03 -11.60 0.88
CA ASP A 44 0.80 -11.84 -0.33
C ASP A 44 0.75 -10.65 -1.31
N VAL A 45 -0.37 -9.96 -1.37
CA VAL A 45 -0.48 -8.73 -2.17
C VAL A 45 0.38 -7.63 -1.57
N ALA A 46 0.32 -7.44 -0.24
CA ALA A 46 1.16 -6.46 0.44
C ALA A 46 2.65 -6.75 0.23
N ASP A 47 3.03 -8.01 0.34
CA ASP A 47 4.43 -8.42 0.19
C ASP A 47 4.95 -8.20 -1.24
N GLY A 48 4.07 -8.21 -2.22
CA GLY A 48 4.46 -8.06 -3.63
C GLY A 48 5.09 -6.72 -3.96
N PHE A 49 4.87 -5.70 -3.14
CA PHE A 49 5.49 -4.38 -3.36
C PHE A 49 7.01 -4.45 -3.37
N GLY A 50 7.60 -5.31 -2.53
CA GLY A 50 9.05 -5.46 -2.45
C GLY A 50 9.69 -6.04 -3.69
N GLN A 51 8.92 -6.73 -4.52
CA GLN A 51 9.40 -7.39 -5.73
C GLN A 51 8.92 -6.70 -7.01
N ALA A 52 8.09 -5.68 -6.89
CA ALA A 52 7.56 -4.99 -8.06
C ALA A 52 8.63 -4.09 -8.68
N LEU A 53 8.67 -4.04 -10.00
CA LEU A 53 9.55 -3.12 -10.72
C LEU A 53 9.12 -1.67 -10.52
N SER A 54 7.82 -1.45 -10.40
CA SER A 54 7.26 -0.13 -10.14
C SER A 54 6.19 -0.25 -9.07
N SER A 55 6.43 0.38 -7.93
CA SER A 55 5.47 0.38 -6.83
C SER A 55 4.20 1.12 -7.19
N GLY A 56 4.30 2.19 -7.97
CA GLY A 56 3.13 2.93 -8.41
C GLY A 56 2.22 2.12 -9.31
N LYS A 57 2.79 1.38 -10.26
CA LYS A 57 2.01 0.51 -11.13
C LYS A 57 1.44 -0.68 -10.37
N TYR A 58 2.22 -1.23 -9.45
CA TYR A 58 1.76 -2.33 -8.63
C TYR A 58 0.54 -1.90 -7.82
N LEU A 59 0.63 -0.75 -7.17
CA LEU A 59 -0.48 -0.20 -6.40
C LEU A 59 -1.73 -0.04 -7.27
N GLU A 60 -1.59 0.55 -8.44
CA GLU A 60 -2.73 0.78 -9.34
C GLU A 60 -3.38 -0.53 -9.79
N LEU A 61 -2.57 -1.48 -10.27
CA LEU A 61 -3.09 -2.69 -10.90
C LEU A 61 -3.58 -3.73 -9.89
N TYR A 62 -2.89 -3.88 -8.76
CA TYR A 62 -3.15 -4.98 -7.84
C TYR A 62 -3.82 -4.55 -6.55
N VAL A 63 -3.90 -3.26 -6.27
CA VAL A 63 -4.47 -2.76 -5.03
C VAL A 63 -5.62 -1.81 -5.30
N THR A 64 -5.37 -0.68 -5.95
CA THR A 64 -6.40 0.35 -6.14
C THR A 64 -7.59 -0.15 -6.94
N ASN A 65 -7.36 -0.97 -7.96
CA ASN A 65 -8.42 -1.50 -8.79
C ASN A 65 -9.08 -2.76 -8.22
N GLN A 66 -8.57 -3.30 -7.11
CA GLN A 66 -9.02 -4.58 -6.57
C GLN A 66 -9.70 -4.47 -5.21
N PHE A 67 -9.39 -3.44 -4.44
CA PHE A 67 -9.85 -3.34 -3.06
C PHE A 67 -10.52 -2.00 -2.80
N ILE A 68 -11.42 -2.01 -1.82
CA ILE A 68 -12.07 -0.78 -1.35
C ILE A 68 -11.02 0.07 -0.64
N TYR A 69 -11.05 1.36 -0.89
CA TYR A 69 -10.11 2.28 -0.26
C TYR A 69 -10.78 3.60 0.08
N GLU A 70 -10.15 4.35 0.97
CA GLU A 70 -10.59 5.70 1.30
C GLU A 70 -9.39 6.59 1.63
N LYS A 71 -9.54 7.86 1.33
CA LYS A 71 -8.54 8.86 1.67
C LYS A 71 -8.71 9.26 3.13
N ILE A 72 -7.65 9.18 3.92
CA ILE A 72 -7.68 9.49 5.35
C ILE A 72 -6.76 10.65 5.74
N GLY A 73 -5.99 11.13 4.83
CA GLY A 73 -5.11 12.26 5.11
C GLY A 73 -4.65 13.02 3.89
#